data_0fc6c601181528a792cff3ee90f4937c
#
_entry.id   0fc6c601181528a792cff3ee90f4937c
#
_cell.length_a   1.000
_cell.length_b   1.000
_cell.length_c   1.000
_cell.angle_alpha   90.00
_cell.angle_beta   90.00
_cell.angle_gamma   90.00
#
_symmetry.space_group_name_H-M   'P 1'
#
loop_
_entity.id
_entity.type
_entity.pdbx_description
1 polymer ?
#
loop_
_entity_poly.entity_id
_entity_poly.type
_entity_poly.pdbx_seq_one_letter_code
_entity_poly.pdbx_strand_id
1 'polypeptide(L)'
;MVECYRSVYGNQIVDIVLYGSYARGDYTENSDIDIVAVVHGSRMELQQKLKEVWDRSAEVGLENDIVVSPTVIPYDEFKKYQDTLPYYRNIMQEGKKIG
;
A
#
# COMPACT_ATOMS: atom_id res chain seq x y z
N MET A 1 -8.39 4.55 3.41
CA MET A 1 -7.19 3.69 3.41
C MET A 1 -6.00 4.28 4.13
N VAL A 2 -5.69 5.56 3.90
CA VAL A 2 -4.57 6.21 4.62
C VAL A 2 -4.77 6.11 6.14
N GLU A 3 -5.98 6.36 6.61
CA GLU A 3 -6.29 6.27 8.04
C GLU A 3 -6.11 4.86 8.60
N CYS A 4 -6.41 3.83 7.82
CA CYS A 4 -6.20 2.45 8.23
C CYS A 4 -4.72 2.17 8.46
N TYR A 5 -3.86 2.58 7.54
CA TYR A 5 -2.42 2.43 7.71
C TYR A 5 -1.91 3.22 8.91
N ARG A 6 -2.37 4.47 9.06
CA ARG A 6 -1.93 5.31 10.18
C ARG A 6 -2.35 4.75 11.53
N SER A 7 -3.52 4.15 11.62
CA SER A 7 -3.97 3.57 12.89
C SER A 7 -3.21 2.31 13.26
N VAL A 8 -2.68 1.58 12.27
CA VAL A 8 -1.93 0.34 12.47
C VAL A 8 -0.44 0.60 12.66
N TYR A 9 0.16 1.43 11.82
CA TYR A 9 1.61 1.65 11.81
C TYR A 9 2.05 2.98 12.45
N GLY A 10 1.17 3.96 12.54
CA GLY A 10 1.46 5.23 13.21
C GLY A 10 2.61 5.99 12.57
N ASN A 11 3.55 6.43 13.40
CA ASN A 11 4.69 7.25 12.96
C ASN A 11 5.74 6.49 12.17
N GLN A 12 5.61 5.19 12.04
CA GLN A 12 6.58 4.37 11.29
C GLN A 12 6.38 4.46 9.78
N ILE A 13 5.27 5.02 9.32
CA ILE A 13 4.98 5.16 7.89
C ILE A 13 5.89 6.21 7.26
N VAL A 14 6.57 5.82 6.18
CA VAL A 14 7.38 6.73 5.36
C VAL A 14 6.55 7.30 4.22
N ASP A 15 5.91 6.43 3.44
CA ASP A 15 5.08 6.83 2.31
C ASP A 15 3.89 5.88 2.18
N ILE A 16 2.79 6.40 1.63
CA ILE A 16 1.66 5.59 1.18
C ILE A 16 1.44 5.94 -0.29
N VAL A 17 1.42 4.92 -1.16
CA VAL A 17 1.41 5.08 -2.60
C VAL A 17 0.21 4.37 -3.19
N LEU A 18 -0.57 5.08 -4.01
CA LEU A 18 -1.61 4.48 -4.83
C LEU A 18 -0.95 3.95 -6.11
N TYR A 19 -1.16 2.69 -6.43
CA TYR A 19 -0.49 2.00 -7.52
C TYR A 19 -1.49 1.26 -8.40
N GLY A 20 -1.06 0.85 -9.59
CA GLY A 20 -1.89 0.07 -10.50
C GLY A 20 -2.79 0.92 -11.39
N SER A 21 -3.91 0.36 -11.84
CA SER A 21 -4.79 1.02 -12.79
C SER A 21 -5.38 2.33 -12.28
N TYR A 22 -5.65 2.44 -10.99
CA TYR A 22 -6.14 3.69 -10.41
C TYR A 22 -5.10 4.81 -10.49
N ALA A 23 -3.82 4.48 -10.29
CA ALA A 23 -2.76 5.47 -10.40
C ALA A 23 -2.55 5.94 -11.85
N ARG A 24 -2.73 5.04 -12.81
CA ARG A 24 -2.59 5.34 -14.24
C ARG A 24 -3.81 6.00 -14.84
N GLY A 25 -4.97 5.92 -14.17
CA GLY A 25 -6.22 6.49 -14.67
C GLY A 25 -6.97 5.62 -15.67
N ASP A 26 -6.54 4.39 -15.90
CA ASP A 26 -7.18 3.44 -16.82
C ASP A 26 -8.04 2.38 -16.08
N TYR A 27 -8.54 2.74 -14.91
CA TYR A 27 -9.36 1.84 -14.10
C TYR A 27 -10.77 1.67 -14.67
N THR A 28 -11.38 0.53 -14.33
CA THR A 28 -12.78 0.22 -14.63
C THR A 28 -13.50 -0.06 -13.31
N GLU A 29 -14.84 -0.27 -13.38
CA GLU A 29 -15.63 -0.59 -12.18
C GLU A 29 -15.18 -1.86 -11.48
N ASN A 30 -14.51 -2.76 -12.19
CA ASN A 30 -14.02 -4.03 -11.65
C ASN A 30 -12.55 -3.98 -11.28
N SER A 31 -11.90 -2.82 -11.37
CA SER A 31 -10.48 -2.70 -11.02
C SER A 31 -10.27 -2.68 -9.51
N ASP A 32 -9.24 -3.38 -9.04
CA ASP A 32 -8.83 -3.35 -7.65
C ASP A 32 -8.03 -2.08 -7.35
N ILE A 33 -8.16 -1.59 -6.13
CA ILE A 33 -7.34 -0.48 -5.66
C ILE A 33 -6.10 -1.07 -4.99
N ASP A 34 -4.93 -0.85 -5.59
CA ASP A 34 -3.65 -1.30 -5.05
C ASP A 34 -2.99 -0.17 -4.28
N ILE A 35 -2.78 -0.38 -2.98
CA ILE A 35 -2.15 0.61 -2.11
C ILE A 35 -0.94 -0.03 -1.44
N VAL A 36 0.19 0.68 -1.50
CA VAL A 36 1.45 0.23 -0.92
C VAL A 36 1.90 1.24 0.13
N ALA A 37 2.20 0.76 1.33
CA ALA A 37 2.80 1.58 2.38
C ALA A 37 4.26 1.17 2.55
N VAL A 38 5.16 2.15 2.55
CA VAL A 38 6.57 1.95 2.91
C VAL A 38 6.71 2.34 4.37
N VAL A 39 7.11 1.38 5.21
CA VAL A 39 7.03 1.52 6.66
C VAL A 39 8.33 1.04 7.30
N HIS A 40 8.80 1.76 8.31
CA HIS A 40 9.94 1.31 9.13
C HIS A 40 9.55 0.10 9.98
N GLY A 41 10.41 -0.91 10.01
CA GLY A 41 10.20 -2.10 10.82
C GLY A 41 10.66 -3.36 10.09
N SER A 42 10.60 -4.51 10.78
CA SER A 42 10.95 -5.78 10.17
C SER A 42 9.79 -6.31 9.34
N ARG A 43 10.12 -7.10 8.31
CA ARG A 43 9.10 -7.69 7.44
C ARG A 43 8.09 -8.50 8.25
N MET A 44 8.55 -9.26 9.24
CA MET A 44 7.67 -10.09 10.06
C MET A 44 6.67 -9.25 10.85
N GLU A 45 7.12 -8.18 11.51
CA GLU A 45 6.23 -7.30 12.26
C GLU A 45 5.22 -6.60 11.35
N LEU A 46 5.69 -6.11 10.21
CA LEU A 46 4.83 -5.39 9.27
C LEU A 46 3.77 -6.32 8.67
N GLN A 47 4.13 -7.56 8.37
CA GLN A 47 3.18 -8.53 7.84
C GLN A 47 2.14 -8.95 8.87
N GLN A 48 2.51 -9.05 10.14
CA GLN A 48 1.56 -9.34 11.21
C GLN A 48 0.54 -8.23 11.36
N LYS A 49 0.99 -6.97 11.33
CA LYS A 49 0.11 -5.81 11.41
C LYS A 49 -0.74 -5.62 10.15
N LEU A 50 -0.26 -6.08 9.01
CA LEU A 50 -0.99 -5.96 7.75
C LEU A 50 -2.34 -6.67 7.80
N LYS A 51 -2.48 -7.70 8.60
CA LYS A 51 -3.76 -8.39 8.78
C LYS A 51 -4.85 -7.45 9.28
N GLU A 52 -4.51 -6.53 10.18
CA GLU A 52 -5.47 -5.52 10.65
C GLU A 52 -5.86 -4.56 9.55
N VAL A 53 -4.90 -4.17 8.70
CA VAL A 53 -5.19 -3.30 7.56
C VAL A 53 -6.14 -4.01 6.58
N TRP A 54 -5.91 -5.29 6.31
CA TRP A 54 -6.79 -6.09 5.46
C TRP A 54 -8.21 -6.17 6.02
N ASP A 55 -8.36 -6.41 7.31
CA ASP A 55 -9.67 -6.49 7.95
C ASP A 55 -10.42 -5.17 7.84
N ARG A 56 -9.74 -4.05 8.11
CA ARG A 56 -10.35 -2.72 8.01
C ARG A 56 -10.66 -2.35 6.57
N SER A 57 -9.79 -2.70 5.63
CA SER A 57 -10.02 -2.39 4.22
C SER A 57 -11.17 -3.22 3.64
N ALA A 58 -11.37 -4.43 4.13
CA ALA A 58 -12.50 -5.24 3.73
C ALA A 58 -13.83 -4.59 4.13
N GLU A 59 -13.91 -4.00 5.32
CA GLU A 59 -15.11 -3.26 5.75
C GLU A 59 -15.38 -2.05 4.84
N VAL A 60 -14.34 -1.28 4.54
CA VAL A 60 -14.45 -0.13 3.64
C VAL A 60 -14.87 -0.59 2.24
N GLY A 61 -14.30 -1.68 1.75
CA GLY A 61 -14.63 -2.24 0.44
C GLY A 61 -16.08 -2.68 0.35
N LEU A 62 -16.60 -3.31 1.39
CA LEU A 62 -18.00 -3.74 1.45
C LEU A 62 -18.96 -2.54 1.42
N GLU A 63 -18.64 -1.48 2.15
CA GLU A 63 -19.46 -0.27 2.19
C GLU A 63 -19.50 0.47 0.85
N ASN A 64 -18.41 0.44 0.09
CA ASN A 64 -18.25 1.21 -1.13
C ASN A 64 -18.26 0.37 -2.41
N ASP A 65 -18.51 -0.92 -2.28
CA ASP A 65 -18.57 -1.86 -3.42
C ASP A 65 -17.26 -1.89 -4.24
N ILE A 66 -16.12 -1.78 -3.57
CA ILE A 66 -14.80 -1.79 -4.19
C ILE A 66 -13.90 -2.85 -3.52
N VAL A 67 -12.89 -3.30 -4.25
CA VAL A 67 -11.87 -4.20 -3.72
C VAL A 67 -10.59 -3.41 -3.49
N VAL A 68 -10.07 -3.45 -2.27
CA VAL A 68 -8.84 -2.78 -1.90
C VAL A 68 -7.81 -3.84 -1.54
N SER A 69 -6.63 -3.74 -2.13
CA SER A 69 -5.51 -4.67 -1.90
C SER A 69 -4.35 -3.93 -1.21
N PRO A 70 -4.33 -3.87 0.11
CA PRO A 70 -3.25 -3.20 0.83
C PRO A 70 -1.99 -4.06 0.88
N THR A 71 -0.84 -3.41 0.73
CA THR A 71 0.47 -4.05 0.79
C THR A 71 1.40 -3.19 1.64
N VAL A 72 2.40 -3.81 2.26
CA VAL A 72 3.42 -3.09 3.02
C VAL A 72 4.80 -3.55 2.58
N ILE A 73 5.72 -2.59 2.50
CA ILE A 73 7.12 -2.84 2.16
C ILE A 73 7.98 -2.25 3.28
N PRO A 74 8.89 -3.04 3.87
CA PRO A 74 9.85 -2.50 4.84
C PRO A 74 10.72 -1.42 4.19
N TYR A 75 10.90 -0.30 4.86
CA TYR A 75 11.63 0.84 4.34
C TYR A 75 13.05 0.46 3.91
N ASP A 76 13.75 -0.34 4.72
CA ASP A 76 15.13 -0.75 4.43
C ASP A 76 15.21 -1.58 3.15
N GLU A 77 14.26 -2.49 2.94
CA GLU A 77 14.20 -3.29 1.71
C GLU A 77 13.87 -2.41 0.51
N PHE A 78 12.94 -1.49 0.66
CA PHE A 78 12.56 -0.58 -0.41
C PHE A 78 13.76 0.25 -0.86
N LYS A 79 14.49 0.85 0.07
CA LYS A 79 15.68 1.63 -0.24
C LYS A 79 16.78 0.80 -0.90
N LYS A 80 16.96 -0.43 -0.43
CA LYS A 80 18.00 -1.32 -0.94
C LYS A 80 17.73 -1.74 -2.39
N TYR A 81 16.48 -2.03 -2.72
CA TYR A 81 16.11 -2.65 -4.00
C TYR A 81 15.35 -1.74 -4.96
N GLN A 82 15.11 -0.48 -4.60
CA GLN A 82 14.29 0.42 -5.42
C GLN A 82 14.82 0.62 -6.85
N ASP A 83 16.13 0.54 -7.04
CA ASP A 83 16.76 0.70 -8.34
C ASP A 83 17.01 -0.63 -9.05
N THR A 84 16.84 -1.76 -8.37
CA THR A 84 17.20 -3.08 -8.86
C THR A 84 15.98 -3.91 -9.24
N LEU A 85 14.95 -3.93 -8.37
CA LEU A 85 13.76 -4.72 -8.61
C LEU A 85 12.73 -3.92 -9.42
N PRO A 86 12.24 -4.47 -10.55
CA PRO A 86 11.27 -3.76 -11.39
C PRO A 86 10.00 -3.33 -10.64
N TYR A 87 9.52 -4.17 -9.72
CA TYR A 87 8.31 -3.88 -8.94
C TYR A 87 8.47 -2.60 -8.12
N TYR A 88 9.58 -2.46 -7.41
CA TYR A 88 9.82 -1.28 -6.58
C TYR A 88 10.07 -0.02 -7.44
N ARG A 89 10.76 -0.20 -8.55
CA ARG A 89 10.97 0.91 -9.51
C ARG A 89 9.64 1.41 -10.06
N ASN A 90 8.75 0.50 -10.42
CA ASN A 90 7.44 0.84 -10.97
C ASN A 90 6.58 1.58 -9.95
N ILE A 91 6.64 1.19 -8.68
CA ILE A 91 5.93 1.90 -7.60
C ILE A 91 6.40 3.37 -7.54
N MET A 92 7.70 3.60 -7.65
CA MET A 92 8.23 4.96 -7.60
C MET A 92 7.87 5.79 -8.84
N GLN A 93 7.86 5.17 -10.02
CA GLN A 93 7.62 5.88 -11.28
C GLN A 93 6.15 6.06 -11.59
N GLU A 94 5.33 5.05 -11.34
CA GLU A 94 3.92 5.04 -11.72
C GLU A 94 2.97 5.31 -10.56
N GLY A 95 3.41 5.08 -9.32
CA GLY A 95 2.58 5.27 -8.15
C GLY A 95 2.37 6.74 -7.81
N LYS A 96 1.25 7.03 -7.16
CA LYS A 96 0.93 8.38 -6.65
C LYS A 96 0.97 8.36 -5.13
N LYS A 97 1.75 9.25 -4.53
CA LYS A 97 1.80 9.38 -3.08
C LYS A 97 0.50 9.99 -2.58
N ILE A 98 -0.12 9.34 -1.60
CA ILE A 98 -1.42 9.78 -1.04
C ILE A 98 -1.39 9.98 0.47
N GLY A 99 -0.25 9.75 1.10
CA GLY A 99 -0.18 9.95 2.54
C GLY A 99 1.20 10.16 3.10
#